data_7c7e8fafce22b6c9349e05d5c82097db
#
_entry.id   7c7e8fafce22b6c9349e05d5c82097db
#
_cell.length_a   1.000
_cell.length_b   1.000
_cell.length_c   1.000
_cell.angle_alpha   90.00
_cell.angle_beta   90.00
_cell.angle_gamma   90.00
#
_symmetry.space_group_name_H-M   'P 1'
#
loop_
_entity.id
_entity.type
_entity.pdbx_description
1 polymer ?
#
loop_
_entity_poly.entity_id
_entity_poly.type
_entity_poly.pdbx_seq_one_letter_code
_entity_poly.pdbx_strand_id
1 'polypeptide(L)'
;NLTKFLKGSAILLLFSSFVISCHDNDVIEKEEDNQDPDTEESINLALGKTVETRINSITGSGSNTEKANLMTDGDLTTYWESADSYKHSILIDLGSVQEVSKIVVHWIDERGCNAYSLNFGKEKDKIVSVISRNDVEEKAVRTFEGFKEEARYVELVLRGRLGYTGGYRISEIEIYNEDNIEYTNTPEEQKALDTITERLIASYLSDIPDDKNIESFSKSMQADGSWTDIDYNDQISADGWKPNGHLNRLKAMALNYKHPESKFFNNATLLQQIEKGLLCFKKKAPSCSDNWWYNDIGAPQAYMIPLLLLKGHISHENMLVAAAYLKDKIESYIGGGKNLSWIAEIAMHKGCAEDNYSTVQHAFKAIASTLSIVSEQGKEGIKIDGSFHQHHAQIYSGGYGMSLTDDVSKFMEMSVDTQFANEFTLEKKEIFQKLLLEGHLLLSFRNSIDFGTRGRNISRPTSEYTTVPVDVLERAVVGDPAN
;
A
#
# COMPACT_ATOMS: atom_id res chain seq x y z
N ASN A 1 8.08 16.66 -48.54
CA ASN A 1 7.08 17.61 -49.01
C ASN A 1 6.08 17.86 -47.90
N LEU A 2 6.30 18.79 -47.02
CA LEU A 2 6.10 20.24 -47.08
C LEU A 2 4.72 20.66 -47.54
N THR A 3 4.01 21.34 -46.71
CA THR A 3 3.48 22.68 -46.70
C THR A 3 1.96 22.82 -46.51
N LYS A 4 1.68 23.60 -45.43
CA LYS A 4 0.65 24.67 -45.34
C LYS A 4 -0.83 24.31 -45.24
N PHE A 5 -1.48 24.76 -44.16
CA PHE A 5 -2.28 25.98 -44.18
C PHE A 5 -2.60 26.48 -42.76
N LEU A 6 -2.10 27.68 -42.50
CA LEU A 6 -2.56 28.62 -41.45
C LEU A 6 -3.77 29.40 -41.97
N LYS A 7 -4.70 29.75 -41.10
CA LYS A 7 -5.53 30.97 -41.00
C LYS A 7 -6.71 30.62 -40.08
N GLY A 8 -7.09 31.33 -39.05
CA GLY A 8 -6.84 32.71 -38.69
C GLY A 8 -8.15 33.34 -38.24
N SER A 9 -8.05 34.21 -37.26
CA SER A 9 -9.04 35.23 -36.84
C SER A 9 -10.12 34.79 -35.84
N ALA A 10 -10.47 35.50 -34.83
CA ALA A 10 -10.08 36.74 -34.15
C ALA A 10 -11.19 37.04 -33.12
N ILE A 11 -10.77 37.39 -31.93
CA ILE A 11 -11.28 38.42 -31.00
C ILE A 11 -12.76 38.86 -31.16
N LEU A 12 -13.53 38.79 -30.05
CA LEU A 12 -14.36 39.91 -29.60
C LEU A 12 -14.47 39.95 -28.05
N LEU A 13 -13.82 40.96 -27.50
CA LEU A 13 -14.05 41.50 -26.16
C LEU A 13 -15.33 42.35 -26.19
N LEU A 14 -16.21 42.19 -25.21
CA LEU A 14 -17.17 43.23 -24.86
C LEU A 14 -17.21 43.40 -23.35
N PHE A 15 -16.62 44.51 -22.91
CA PHE A 15 -16.86 45.18 -21.64
C PHE A 15 -18.23 45.86 -21.70
N SER A 16 -19.01 45.78 -20.63
CA SER A 16 -19.91 46.87 -20.28
C SER A 16 -20.04 46.96 -18.74
N SER A 17 -19.67 48.11 -18.29
CA SER A 17 -19.72 48.59 -16.91
C SER A 17 -21.04 49.30 -16.64
N PHE A 18 -21.27 49.58 -15.36
CA PHE A 18 -22.20 50.54 -14.73
C PHE A 18 -23.60 49.99 -14.43
N VAL A 19 -24.21 50.26 -13.23
CA VAL A 19 -24.25 51.44 -12.39
C VAL A 19 -24.65 51.02 -10.95
N ILE A 20 -24.08 51.70 -9.96
CA ILE A 20 -24.46 51.73 -8.55
C ILE A 20 -25.80 52.49 -8.43
N SER A 21 -26.71 51.96 -7.59
CA SER A 21 -27.72 52.78 -6.93
C SER A 21 -28.05 52.20 -5.56
N CYS A 22 -27.75 52.96 -4.54
CA CYS A 22 -28.18 52.74 -3.16
C CYS A 22 -29.68 53.01 -3.02
N HIS A 23 -30.37 52.14 -2.30
CA HIS A 23 -31.52 52.57 -1.49
C HIS A 23 -31.70 51.60 -0.32
N ASP A 24 -31.68 52.16 0.88
CA ASP A 24 -31.96 51.47 2.15
C ASP A 24 -33.41 50.97 2.17
N ASN A 25 -33.61 49.78 2.71
CA ASN A 25 -34.72 49.44 3.58
C ASN A 25 -34.44 48.17 4.35
N ASP A 26 -34.35 48.30 5.65
CA ASP A 26 -34.26 47.25 6.64
C ASP A 26 -35.43 46.28 6.54
N VAL A 27 -35.16 45.01 6.21
CA VAL A 27 -35.98 43.88 6.61
C VAL A 27 -35.06 42.84 7.22
N ILE A 28 -35.13 42.69 8.52
CA ILE A 28 -34.50 41.58 9.24
C ILE A 28 -35.25 40.32 8.88
N GLU A 29 -34.79 39.58 7.87
CA GLU A 29 -35.15 38.18 7.70
C GLU A 29 -34.25 37.35 8.62
N LYS A 30 -34.89 36.66 9.55
CA LYS A 30 -34.25 35.61 10.35
C LYS A 30 -33.77 34.55 9.39
N GLU A 31 -32.46 34.31 9.30
CA GLU A 31 -31.91 33.09 8.80
C GLU A 31 -32.48 31.93 9.66
N GLU A 32 -33.36 31.15 9.10
CA GLU A 32 -33.70 29.86 9.64
C GLU A 32 -32.46 28.98 9.51
N ASP A 33 -31.91 28.61 10.62
CA ASP A 33 -30.86 27.63 10.82
C ASP A 33 -31.41 26.28 10.32
N ASN A 34 -31.20 25.97 9.04
CA ASN A 34 -31.40 24.64 8.50
C ASN A 34 -30.26 23.75 8.98
N GLN A 35 -30.30 23.36 10.24
CA GLN A 35 -29.60 22.19 10.73
C GLN A 35 -30.24 20.97 10.04
N ASP A 36 -29.46 20.34 9.17
CA ASP A 36 -29.75 19.00 8.64
C ASP A 36 -29.81 18.04 9.83
N PRO A 37 -30.95 17.35 10.12
CA PRO A 37 -31.14 16.65 11.38
C PRO A 37 -30.47 15.26 11.46
N ASP A 38 -29.61 14.85 10.54
CA ASP A 38 -29.05 13.49 10.45
C ASP A 38 -27.52 13.40 10.29
N THR A 39 -26.74 14.34 10.83
CA THR A 39 -25.32 14.05 11.11
C THR A 39 -25.20 13.45 12.50
N GLU A 40 -25.24 12.11 12.62
CA GLU A 40 -24.74 11.45 13.84
C GLU A 40 -23.27 11.90 14.02
N GLU A 41 -23.00 12.67 15.08
CA GLU A 41 -21.62 13.00 15.45
C GLU A 41 -20.85 11.71 15.71
N SER A 42 -19.81 11.46 14.93
CA SER A 42 -18.95 10.28 15.10
C SER A 42 -18.32 10.29 16.50
N ILE A 43 -18.50 9.18 17.23
CA ILE A 43 -18.03 9.08 18.63
C ILE A 43 -16.53 8.87 18.65
N ASN A 44 -15.79 9.77 19.30
CA ASN A 44 -14.36 9.59 19.57
C ASN A 44 -14.14 8.45 20.58
N LEU A 45 -13.71 7.29 20.10
CA LEU A 45 -13.46 6.08 20.90
C LEU A 45 -12.28 6.23 21.86
N ALA A 46 -11.36 7.18 21.61
CA ALA A 46 -10.21 7.46 22.46
C ALA A 46 -10.51 8.39 23.63
N LEU A 47 -11.63 9.14 23.60
CA LEU A 47 -11.95 10.14 24.61
C LEU A 47 -11.95 9.55 26.03
N GLY A 48 -11.11 10.12 26.91
CA GLY A 48 -10.95 9.68 28.29
C GLY A 48 -10.33 8.29 28.49
N LYS A 49 -9.69 7.72 27.46
CA LYS A 49 -9.02 6.41 27.55
C LYS A 49 -7.62 6.51 28.14
N THR A 50 -7.17 5.39 28.68
CA THR A 50 -5.82 5.27 29.26
C THR A 50 -4.76 5.21 28.18
N VAL A 51 -3.73 6.05 28.32
CA VAL A 51 -2.59 6.11 27.41
C VAL A 51 -1.30 5.73 28.14
N GLU A 52 -0.56 4.78 27.57
CA GLU A 52 0.79 4.44 28.01
C GLU A 52 1.81 4.94 26.98
N THR A 53 2.91 5.53 27.46
CA THR A 53 4.01 5.96 26.61
C THR A 53 5.30 5.20 26.92
N ARG A 54 6.11 4.91 25.89
CA ARG A 54 7.37 4.16 26.00
C ARG A 54 8.44 4.79 25.11
N ILE A 55 9.69 4.81 25.58
CA ILE A 55 10.86 5.12 24.75
C ILE A 55 11.55 3.81 24.37
N ASN A 56 11.84 3.60 23.11
CA ASN A 56 12.58 2.42 22.61
C ASN A 56 12.06 1.09 23.20
N SER A 57 10.75 0.97 23.38
CA SER A 57 10.07 -0.19 23.97
C SER A 57 10.27 -0.36 25.49
N ILE A 58 10.86 0.60 26.20
CA ILE A 58 10.99 0.59 27.67
C ILE A 58 9.88 1.45 28.27
N THR A 59 8.98 0.83 29.03
CA THR A 59 7.87 1.53 29.70
C THR A 59 8.39 2.50 30.76
N GLY A 60 7.88 3.73 30.76
CA GLY A 60 8.08 4.71 31.83
C GLY A 60 9.41 5.44 31.84
N SER A 61 10.37 5.13 30.97
CA SER A 61 11.67 5.79 30.94
C SER A 61 11.65 7.05 30.08
N GLY A 62 11.67 8.23 30.69
CA GLY A 62 11.82 9.53 30.01
C GLY A 62 10.65 9.98 29.11
N SER A 63 9.46 9.38 29.26
CA SER A 63 8.34 9.59 28.35
C SER A 63 7.17 10.44 28.92
N ASN A 64 7.38 11.17 30.01
CA ASN A 64 6.35 11.99 30.68
C ASN A 64 4.99 11.27 30.85
N THR A 65 5.04 10.02 31.31
CA THR A 65 3.86 9.13 31.43
C THR A 65 2.74 9.72 32.27
N GLU A 66 3.07 10.58 33.24
CA GLU A 66 2.07 11.24 34.11
C GLU A 66 1.09 12.14 33.34
N LYS A 67 1.50 12.65 32.16
CA LYS A 67 0.68 13.53 31.32
C LYS A 67 0.16 12.83 30.04
N ALA A 68 0.37 11.53 29.91
CA ALA A 68 0.01 10.82 28.69
C ALA A 68 -1.50 10.92 28.36
N ASN A 69 -2.35 10.90 29.39
CA ASN A 69 -3.81 11.00 29.21
C ASN A 69 -4.29 12.36 28.69
N LEU A 70 -3.43 13.40 28.65
CA LEU A 70 -3.77 14.65 27.98
C LEU A 70 -3.93 14.50 26.47
N MET A 71 -3.48 13.40 25.88
CA MET A 71 -3.65 13.10 24.46
C MET A 71 -5.03 12.52 24.12
N THR A 72 -5.91 12.34 25.11
CA THR A 72 -7.25 11.75 24.95
C THR A 72 -8.27 12.43 25.87
N ASP A 73 -7.99 13.65 26.35
CA ASP A 73 -8.85 14.37 27.30
C ASP A 73 -9.94 15.24 26.63
N GLY A 74 -9.87 15.38 25.30
CA GLY A 74 -10.80 16.17 24.50
C GLY A 74 -10.50 17.67 24.51
N ASP A 75 -9.36 18.11 25.06
CA ASP A 75 -8.97 19.51 25.16
C ASP A 75 -7.74 19.81 24.30
N LEU A 76 -7.94 20.40 23.12
CA LEU A 76 -6.86 20.78 22.19
C LEU A 76 -5.87 21.80 22.75
N THR A 77 -6.16 22.43 23.93
CA THR A 77 -5.27 23.38 24.57
C THR A 77 -4.27 22.74 25.53
N THR A 78 -4.53 21.52 25.97
CA THR A 78 -3.60 20.69 26.74
C THR A 78 -2.69 19.92 25.80
N TYR A 79 -1.57 19.40 26.27
CA TYR A 79 -0.71 18.55 25.46
C TYR A 79 0.24 17.67 26.28
N TRP A 80 0.60 16.56 25.70
CA TRP A 80 1.72 15.74 26.11
C TRP A 80 2.98 16.14 25.36
N GLU A 81 4.13 16.19 26.05
CA GLU A 81 5.44 16.41 25.43
C GLU A 81 6.38 15.25 25.77
N SER A 82 7.00 14.64 24.77
CA SER A 82 8.02 13.62 24.99
C SER A 82 9.31 14.21 25.53
N ALA A 83 10.13 13.38 26.20
CA ALA A 83 11.42 13.81 26.73
C ALA A 83 12.45 14.16 25.63
N ASP A 84 12.31 13.57 24.46
CA ASP A 84 13.21 13.75 23.31
C ASP A 84 12.49 13.44 21.99
N SER A 85 13.22 13.52 20.87
CA SER A 85 12.74 13.25 19.51
C SER A 85 13.07 11.84 19.01
N TYR A 86 13.51 10.92 19.87
CA TYR A 86 13.76 9.53 19.51
C TYR A 86 12.46 8.74 19.29
N LYS A 87 12.61 7.45 19.10
CA LYS A 87 11.45 6.56 18.92
C LYS A 87 10.59 6.50 20.18
N HIS A 88 9.36 6.98 20.09
CA HIS A 88 8.33 6.87 21.12
C HIS A 88 7.19 6.01 20.64
N SER A 89 6.61 5.22 21.55
CA SER A 89 5.38 4.46 21.35
C SER A 89 4.31 5.01 22.29
N ILE A 90 3.14 5.28 21.74
CA ILE A 90 1.94 5.77 22.43
C ILE A 90 0.88 4.69 22.27
N LEU A 91 0.54 4.02 23.36
CA LEU A 91 -0.42 2.93 23.38
C LEU A 91 -1.71 3.37 24.06
N ILE A 92 -2.83 3.29 23.34
CA ILE A 92 -4.17 3.63 23.82
C ILE A 92 -4.95 2.33 24.03
N ASP A 93 -5.52 2.13 25.23
CA ASP A 93 -6.43 1.02 25.53
C ASP A 93 -7.88 1.50 25.42
N LEU A 94 -8.59 1.08 24.40
CA LEU A 94 -9.99 1.42 24.15
C LEU A 94 -10.97 0.77 25.17
N GLY A 95 -10.46 -0.14 26.01
CA GLY A 95 -11.24 -0.83 27.05
C GLY A 95 -11.91 -2.13 26.58
N SER A 96 -12.36 -2.18 25.33
CA SER A 96 -12.91 -3.37 24.67
C SER A 96 -12.46 -3.40 23.21
N VAL A 97 -12.66 -4.54 22.54
CA VAL A 97 -12.44 -4.63 21.09
C VAL A 97 -13.48 -3.75 20.41
N GLN A 98 -13.00 -2.79 19.62
CA GLN A 98 -13.77 -1.87 18.80
C GLN A 98 -13.31 -2.01 17.36
N GLU A 99 -14.15 -1.67 16.41
CA GLU A 99 -13.75 -1.44 15.04
C GLU A 99 -13.18 -0.01 14.94
N VAL A 100 -12.00 0.13 14.34
CA VAL A 100 -11.29 1.40 14.18
C VAL A 100 -11.03 1.59 12.70
N SER A 101 -11.45 2.74 12.17
CA SER A 101 -11.31 3.07 10.74
C SER A 101 -10.64 4.42 10.47
N LYS A 102 -10.59 5.30 11.50
CA LYS A 102 -9.96 6.63 11.39
C LYS A 102 -9.27 7.01 12.67
N ILE A 103 -8.10 7.63 12.55
CA ILE A 103 -7.34 8.22 13.66
C ILE A 103 -6.94 9.63 13.24
N VAL A 104 -7.16 10.60 14.13
CA VAL A 104 -6.71 11.98 13.95
C VAL A 104 -5.71 12.31 15.05
N VAL A 105 -4.55 12.85 14.69
CA VAL A 105 -3.52 13.28 15.63
C VAL A 105 -3.32 14.79 15.48
N HIS A 106 -3.52 15.53 16.58
CA HIS A 106 -3.34 16.96 16.66
C HIS A 106 -1.99 17.27 17.32
N TRP A 107 -1.18 18.05 16.63
CA TRP A 107 0.13 18.49 17.09
C TRP A 107 0.07 19.96 17.52
N ILE A 108 0.78 20.33 18.58
CA ILE A 108 0.81 21.72 19.07
C ILE A 108 1.53 22.67 18.10
N ASP A 109 2.52 22.19 17.41
CA ASP A 109 3.23 22.95 16.39
C ASP A 109 3.06 22.28 15.02
N GLU A 110 3.28 23.04 13.93
CA GLU A 110 3.19 22.52 12.56
C GLU A 110 4.23 21.43 12.24
N ARG A 111 5.04 21.05 13.22
CA ARG A 111 6.16 20.14 13.14
C ARG A 111 5.81 18.82 13.80
N GLY A 112 4.98 18.05 13.13
CA GLY A 112 4.65 16.70 13.57
C GLY A 112 5.81 15.72 13.41
N CYS A 113 5.51 14.44 13.47
CA CYS A 113 6.46 13.37 13.18
C CYS A 113 6.47 13.08 11.67
N ASN A 114 7.65 12.98 11.07
CA ASN A 114 7.80 12.64 9.64
C ASN A 114 7.94 11.14 9.38
N ALA A 115 8.06 10.31 10.42
CA ALA A 115 8.08 8.87 10.31
C ALA A 115 7.28 8.22 11.43
N TYR A 116 6.31 7.39 11.10
CA TYR A 116 5.40 6.76 12.06
C TYR A 116 4.96 5.37 11.64
N SER A 117 4.43 4.60 12.60
CA SER A 117 3.57 3.44 12.31
C SER A 117 2.36 3.42 13.22
N LEU A 118 1.24 2.93 12.66
CA LEU A 118 0.02 2.58 13.40
C LEU A 118 -0.06 1.07 13.51
N ASN A 119 -0.24 0.62 14.73
CA ASN A 119 -0.26 -0.78 15.08
C ASN A 119 -1.57 -1.06 15.84
N PHE A 120 -2.16 -2.24 15.62
CA PHE A 120 -3.45 -2.62 16.20
C PHE A 120 -3.37 -4.00 16.82
N GLY A 121 -4.10 -4.23 17.91
CA GLY A 121 -4.16 -5.53 18.57
C GLY A 121 -5.41 -5.73 19.43
N LYS A 122 -5.94 -6.96 19.47
CA LYS A 122 -7.00 -7.34 20.39
C LYS A 122 -6.45 -7.66 21.79
N GLU A 123 -5.19 -8.05 21.86
CA GLU A 123 -4.43 -8.34 23.09
C GLU A 123 -3.18 -7.46 23.13
N LYS A 124 -2.80 -7.01 24.34
CA LYS A 124 -1.72 -6.02 24.54
C LYS A 124 -0.34 -6.51 24.07
N ASP A 125 -0.11 -7.79 24.06
CA ASP A 125 1.12 -8.46 23.66
C ASP A 125 1.11 -8.96 22.19
N LYS A 126 0.00 -8.77 21.50
CA LYS A 126 -0.20 -9.19 20.10
C LYS A 126 -0.62 -8.03 19.21
N ILE A 127 0.21 -6.99 19.19
CA ILE A 127 -0.01 -5.79 18.39
C ILE A 127 0.75 -5.91 17.07
N VAL A 128 0.07 -5.66 15.94
CA VAL A 128 0.61 -5.83 14.59
C VAL A 128 0.61 -4.48 13.88
N SER A 129 1.71 -4.16 13.19
CA SER A 129 1.82 -2.96 12.35
C SER A 129 0.94 -3.10 11.12
N VAL A 130 0.08 -2.11 10.90
CA VAL A 130 -0.85 -2.05 9.76
C VAL A 130 -0.44 -0.98 8.78
N ILE A 131 -0.03 0.20 9.28
CA ILE A 131 0.42 1.34 8.48
C ILE A 131 1.80 1.74 8.96
N SER A 132 2.72 1.98 8.03
CA SER A 132 4.04 2.52 8.33
C SER A 132 4.44 3.50 7.22
N ARG A 133 4.95 4.67 7.60
CA ARG A 133 5.34 5.75 6.68
C ARG A 133 6.62 6.42 7.16
N ASN A 134 7.47 6.78 6.21
CA ASN A 134 8.64 7.63 6.40
C ASN A 134 8.58 8.83 5.46
N ASP A 135 9.33 9.88 5.81
CA ASP A 135 9.48 11.09 4.99
C ASP A 135 8.14 11.71 4.57
N VAL A 136 7.15 11.66 5.46
CA VAL A 136 5.87 12.32 5.24
C VAL A 136 5.99 13.80 5.56
N GLU A 137 5.17 14.60 4.88
CA GLU A 137 5.06 16.03 5.18
C GLU A 137 4.59 16.24 6.62
N GLU A 138 5.25 17.16 7.37
CA GLU A 138 4.84 17.52 8.70
C GLU A 138 3.59 18.41 8.64
N LYS A 139 2.56 18.10 9.44
CA LYS A 139 1.28 18.83 9.52
C LYS A 139 0.84 18.96 10.96
N ALA A 140 0.19 20.09 11.28
CA ALA A 140 -0.38 20.33 12.61
C ALA A 140 -1.50 19.33 12.96
N VAL A 141 -2.25 18.86 11.96
CA VAL A 141 -3.25 17.81 12.11
C VAL A 141 -2.98 16.74 11.07
N ARG A 142 -2.96 15.50 11.52
CA ARG A 142 -2.78 14.34 10.62
C ARG A 142 -3.91 13.36 10.81
N THR A 143 -4.61 13.10 9.74
CA THR A 143 -5.65 12.09 9.66
C THR A 143 -5.08 10.81 9.03
N PHE A 144 -5.40 9.68 9.64
CA PHE A 144 -5.11 8.34 9.14
C PHE A 144 -6.45 7.67 8.86
N GLU A 145 -6.64 7.28 7.63
CA GLU A 145 -7.85 6.65 7.11
C GLU A 145 -7.48 5.49 6.20
N GLY A 146 -8.50 4.75 5.71
CA GLY A 146 -8.31 3.66 4.77
C GLY A 146 -7.86 2.36 5.38
N PHE A 147 -8.27 2.15 6.58
CA PHE A 147 -8.16 0.86 7.24
C PHE A 147 -9.45 0.58 8.01
N LYS A 148 -9.72 -0.70 8.26
CA LYS A 148 -10.83 -1.14 9.11
C LYS A 148 -10.29 -2.29 9.95
N GLU A 149 -9.94 -2.01 11.21
CA GLU A 149 -9.27 -2.96 12.10
C GLU A 149 -10.06 -3.17 13.38
N GLU A 150 -10.29 -4.41 13.76
CA GLU A 150 -10.83 -4.74 15.08
C GLU A 150 -9.72 -4.73 16.12
N ALA A 151 -9.70 -3.74 17.02
CA ALA A 151 -8.67 -3.56 18.02
C ALA A 151 -9.23 -3.11 19.38
N ARG A 152 -8.60 -3.57 20.46
CA ARG A 152 -8.68 -2.95 21.77
C ARG A 152 -7.50 -2.02 22.01
N TYR A 153 -6.35 -2.36 21.49
CA TYR A 153 -5.10 -1.63 21.66
C TYR A 153 -4.71 -0.98 20.34
N VAL A 154 -4.55 0.34 20.37
CA VAL A 154 -4.06 1.14 19.25
C VAL A 154 -2.72 1.74 19.65
N GLU A 155 -1.68 1.48 18.88
CA GLU A 155 -0.34 1.99 19.15
C GLU A 155 0.14 2.88 18.00
N LEU A 156 0.43 4.15 18.33
CA LEU A 156 1.12 5.08 17.45
C LEU A 156 2.60 5.08 17.79
N VAL A 157 3.45 4.67 16.86
CA VAL A 157 4.91 4.71 17.00
C VAL A 157 5.47 5.85 16.19
N LEU A 158 6.11 6.80 16.87
CA LEU A 158 6.79 7.96 16.29
C LEU A 158 8.27 7.63 16.10
N ARG A 159 8.81 7.94 14.92
CA ARG A 159 10.20 7.61 14.56
C ARG A 159 10.87 8.79 13.87
N GLY A 160 11.59 9.60 14.64
CA GLY A 160 12.42 10.66 14.11
C GLY A 160 11.67 11.96 13.82
N ARG A 161 12.42 13.02 14.02
CA ARG A 161 12.08 14.40 13.77
C ARG A 161 13.33 15.06 13.21
N LEU A 162 13.44 15.07 11.88
CA LEU A 162 14.66 15.56 11.21
C LEU A 162 14.91 17.04 11.51
N GLY A 163 16.07 17.33 12.07
CA GLY A 163 16.54 18.71 12.25
C GLY A 163 16.06 19.42 13.52
N TYR A 164 15.39 18.75 14.46
CA TYR A 164 14.87 19.37 15.70
C TYR A 164 15.47 18.74 16.96
N THR A 165 15.78 19.63 17.93
CA THR A 165 16.19 19.29 19.30
C THR A 165 15.03 19.56 20.23
N GLY A 166 14.10 18.63 20.40
CA GLY A 166 12.95 18.78 21.30
C GLY A 166 12.03 17.59 21.20
N GLY A 167 11.15 17.42 22.18
CA GLY A 167 10.18 16.34 22.19
C GLY A 167 9.06 16.51 21.18
N TYR A 168 8.30 15.46 20.96
CA TYR A 168 7.00 15.53 20.27
C TYR A 168 5.99 16.21 21.18
N ARG A 169 5.07 17.00 20.60
CA ARG A 169 3.99 17.66 21.32
C ARG A 169 2.67 17.32 20.67
N ILE A 170 1.87 16.51 21.36
CA ILE A 170 0.55 16.07 20.88
C ILE A 170 -0.51 16.61 21.82
N SER A 171 -1.46 17.37 21.29
CA SER A 171 -2.62 17.84 22.06
C SER A 171 -3.70 16.77 22.15
N GLU A 172 -4.05 16.10 21.04
CA GLU A 172 -5.15 15.14 21.04
C GLU A 172 -4.89 14.01 20.05
N ILE A 173 -5.37 12.82 20.39
CA ILE A 173 -5.48 11.66 19.50
C ILE A 173 -6.94 11.20 19.53
N GLU A 174 -7.63 11.38 18.44
CA GLU A 174 -9.00 10.94 18.26
C GLU A 174 -9.03 9.64 17.48
N ILE A 175 -9.93 8.72 17.86
CA ILE A 175 -10.11 7.42 17.22
C ILE A 175 -11.59 7.23 16.91
N TYR A 176 -11.91 6.86 15.69
CA TYR A 176 -13.27 6.73 15.21
C TYR A 176 -13.51 5.38 14.52
N ASN A 177 -14.76 4.94 14.60
CA ASN A 177 -15.35 3.98 13.69
C ASN A 177 -16.28 4.74 12.75
N GLU A 178 -15.79 5.07 11.57
CA GLU A 178 -16.61 5.68 10.53
C GLU A 178 -16.91 4.64 9.46
N ASP A 179 -18.17 4.40 9.15
CA ASP A 179 -18.60 3.40 8.17
C ASP A 179 -18.26 3.80 6.73
N ASN A 180 -18.05 5.09 6.48
CA ASN A 180 -17.72 5.65 5.18
C ASN A 180 -16.32 6.28 5.20
N ILE A 181 -15.30 5.50 4.87
CA ILE A 181 -13.97 6.05 4.62
C ILE A 181 -13.94 6.49 3.16
N GLU A 182 -14.14 7.78 2.93
CA GLU A 182 -13.85 8.40 1.64
C GLU A 182 -12.47 9.06 1.72
N TYR A 183 -11.51 8.54 0.94
CA TYR A 183 -10.26 9.28 0.73
C TYR A 183 -10.55 10.53 -0.08
N THR A 184 -10.20 11.68 0.42
CA THR A 184 -10.27 12.94 -0.32
C THR A 184 -9.07 13.04 -1.27
N ASN A 185 -9.09 12.28 -2.34
CA ASN A 185 -8.15 12.49 -3.44
C ASN A 185 -8.56 13.72 -4.24
N THR A 186 -7.59 14.50 -4.71
CA THR A 186 -7.86 15.49 -5.77
C THR A 186 -8.31 14.77 -7.06
N PRO A 187 -8.98 15.44 -8.00
CA PRO A 187 -9.37 14.84 -9.26
C PRO A 187 -8.17 14.24 -10.04
N GLU A 188 -7.00 14.88 -9.94
CA GLU A 188 -5.75 14.43 -10.56
C GLU A 188 -5.20 13.16 -9.88
N GLU A 189 -5.26 13.10 -8.55
CA GLU A 189 -4.86 11.93 -7.77
C GLU A 189 -5.78 10.73 -8.04
N GLN A 190 -7.10 10.97 -8.07
CA GLN A 190 -8.07 9.92 -8.41
C GLN A 190 -7.84 9.38 -9.81
N LYS A 191 -7.62 10.26 -10.80
CA LYS A 191 -7.31 9.85 -12.16
C LYS A 191 -6.04 9.01 -12.25
N ALA A 192 -5.00 9.37 -11.48
CA ALA A 192 -3.77 8.59 -11.43
C ALA A 192 -4.01 7.20 -10.82
N LEU A 193 -4.79 7.11 -9.73
CA LEU A 193 -5.21 5.85 -9.11
C LEU A 193 -5.98 4.96 -10.09
N ASP A 194 -6.98 5.52 -10.76
CA ASP A 194 -7.81 4.80 -11.73
C ASP A 194 -6.93 4.24 -12.85
N THR A 195 -5.99 5.05 -13.36
CA THR A 195 -5.04 4.63 -14.40
C THR A 195 -4.19 3.43 -13.95
N ILE A 196 -3.63 3.45 -12.73
CA ILE A 196 -2.83 2.33 -12.21
C ILE A 196 -3.71 1.10 -12.00
N THR A 197 -4.91 1.28 -11.43
CA THR A 197 -5.88 0.21 -11.21
C THR A 197 -6.25 -0.49 -12.52
N GLU A 198 -6.58 0.27 -13.55
CA GLU A 198 -6.92 -0.25 -14.87
C GLU A 198 -5.74 -1.01 -15.51
N ARG A 199 -4.51 -0.46 -15.43
CA ARG A 199 -3.30 -1.10 -15.95
C ARG A 199 -2.97 -2.40 -15.23
N LEU A 200 -3.13 -2.45 -13.91
CA LEU A 200 -2.96 -3.68 -13.11
C LEU A 200 -4.00 -4.74 -13.52
N ILE A 201 -5.28 -4.36 -13.60
CA ILE A 201 -6.35 -5.27 -14.03
C ILE A 201 -6.08 -5.78 -15.45
N ALA A 202 -5.73 -4.90 -16.37
CA ALA A 202 -5.42 -5.27 -17.76
C ALA A 202 -4.26 -6.26 -17.85
N SER A 203 -3.21 -6.07 -17.02
CA SER A 203 -2.06 -7.00 -16.99
C SER A 203 -2.44 -8.41 -16.55
N TYR A 204 -3.45 -8.57 -15.69
CA TYR A 204 -3.95 -9.87 -15.25
C TYR A 204 -4.88 -10.54 -16.27
N LEU A 205 -5.45 -9.75 -17.16
CA LEU A 205 -6.40 -10.22 -18.19
C LEU A 205 -5.77 -10.32 -19.59
N SER A 206 -4.43 -10.30 -19.69
CA SER A 206 -3.72 -10.41 -20.97
C SER A 206 -3.91 -11.75 -21.64
N ASP A 207 -4.09 -12.82 -20.86
CA ASP A 207 -4.27 -14.16 -21.35
C ASP A 207 -5.64 -14.73 -20.95
N ILE A 208 -6.23 -15.56 -21.82
CA ILE A 208 -7.48 -16.26 -21.52
C ILE A 208 -7.24 -17.26 -20.38
N PRO A 209 -7.97 -17.15 -19.24
CA PRO A 209 -7.73 -18.01 -18.09
C PRO A 209 -8.22 -19.45 -18.33
N ASP A 210 -7.51 -20.43 -17.76
CA ASP A 210 -7.98 -21.84 -17.75
C ASP A 210 -9.27 -21.95 -16.93
N ASP A 211 -10.30 -22.53 -17.53
CA ASP A 211 -11.65 -22.65 -16.93
C ASP A 211 -11.99 -24.06 -16.41
N LYS A 212 -11.07 -25.03 -16.56
CA LYS A 212 -11.34 -26.46 -16.31
C LYS A 212 -11.90 -26.79 -14.93
N ASN A 213 -11.43 -26.10 -13.89
CA ASN A 213 -11.78 -26.42 -12.52
C ASN A 213 -12.79 -25.46 -11.89
N ILE A 214 -13.21 -24.39 -12.58
CA ILE A 214 -14.04 -23.33 -11.99
C ILE A 214 -15.37 -23.85 -11.47
N GLU A 215 -16.07 -24.72 -12.26
CA GLU A 215 -17.30 -25.34 -11.80
C GLU A 215 -17.12 -26.22 -10.56
N SER A 216 -16.01 -26.96 -10.48
CA SER A 216 -15.69 -27.82 -9.35
C SER A 216 -15.43 -26.98 -8.10
N PHE A 217 -14.65 -25.90 -8.23
CA PHE A 217 -14.40 -24.98 -7.13
C PHE A 217 -15.69 -24.32 -6.64
N SER A 218 -16.52 -23.84 -7.57
CA SER A 218 -17.81 -23.25 -7.24
C SER A 218 -18.75 -24.22 -6.52
N LYS A 219 -18.90 -25.47 -7.01
CA LYS A 219 -19.78 -26.48 -6.43
C LYS A 219 -19.30 -27.01 -5.07
N SER A 220 -18.00 -27.06 -4.82
CA SER A 220 -17.39 -27.58 -3.59
C SER A 220 -17.21 -26.52 -2.50
N MET A 221 -17.38 -25.22 -2.81
CA MET A 221 -17.29 -24.15 -1.82
C MET A 221 -18.41 -24.28 -0.79
N GLN A 222 -18.04 -24.13 0.48
CA GLN A 222 -18.98 -24.16 1.61
C GLN A 222 -19.73 -22.83 1.74
N ALA A 223 -20.78 -22.82 2.55
CA ALA A 223 -21.60 -21.63 2.77
C ALA A 223 -20.83 -20.46 3.39
N ASP A 224 -19.74 -20.74 4.14
CA ASP A 224 -18.85 -19.74 4.74
C ASP A 224 -17.74 -19.26 3.79
N GLY A 225 -17.68 -19.75 2.55
CA GLY A 225 -16.64 -19.42 1.58
C GLY A 225 -15.38 -20.30 1.65
N SER A 226 -15.34 -21.30 2.53
CA SER A 226 -14.21 -22.22 2.66
C SER A 226 -14.36 -23.46 1.77
N TRP A 227 -13.29 -24.32 1.73
CA TRP A 227 -13.30 -25.65 1.13
C TRP A 227 -12.90 -26.70 2.16
N THR A 228 -13.62 -27.84 2.20
CA THR A 228 -13.38 -28.91 3.17
C THR A 228 -12.08 -29.70 2.96
N ASP A 229 -11.55 -29.65 1.76
CA ASP A 229 -10.28 -30.30 1.37
C ASP A 229 -9.05 -29.43 1.61
N ILE A 230 -9.23 -28.22 2.19
CA ILE A 230 -8.16 -27.32 2.56
C ILE A 230 -8.04 -27.30 4.09
N ASP A 231 -6.88 -27.65 4.60
CA ASP A 231 -6.55 -27.51 6.00
C ASP A 231 -6.05 -26.09 6.31
N TYR A 232 -6.91 -25.26 6.88
CA TYR A 232 -6.60 -23.87 7.25
C TYR A 232 -5.76 -23.76 8.54
N ASN A 233 -5.58 -24.86 9.27
CA ASN A 233 -4.72 -24.91 10.45
C ASN A 233 -3.31 -25.42 10.11
N ASP A 234 -3.04 -25.73 8.85
CA ASP A 234 -1.70 -26.10 8.40
C ASP A 234 -0.74 -24.92 8.61
N GLN A 235 0.35 -25.17 9.34
CA GLN A 235 1.39 -24.19 9.68
C GLN A 235 2.73 -24.49 9.01
N ILE A 236 2.80 -25.53 8.18
CA ILE A 236 4.06 -26.06 7.66
C ILE A 236 4.10 -25.94 6.14
N SER A 237 5.24 -25.50 5.62
CA SER A 237 5.44 -25.22 4.19
C SER A 237 6.16 -26.31 3.40
N ALA A 238 6.56 -27.42 4.01
CA ALA A 238 7.43 -28.43 3.41
C ALA A 238 6.90 -29.00 2.08
N ASP A 239 5.58 -29.27 1.99
CA ASP A 239 4.90 -29.78 0.80
C ASP A 239 4.02 -28.72 0.12
N GLY A 240 4.32 -27.43 0.35
CA GLY A 240 3.46 -26.31 0.00
C GLY A 240 2.40 -26.05 1.07
N TRP A 241 2.29 -24.80 1.51
CA TRP A 241 1.36 -24.39 2.55
C TRP A 241 -0.09 -24.51 2.06
N LYS A 242 -0.88 -25.42 2.67
CA LYS A 242 -2.21 -25.81 2.19
C LYS A 242 -3.22 -24.66 2.11
N PRO A 243 -3.26 -23.68 3.04
CA PRO A 243 -4.17 -22.54 2.91
C PRO A 243 -3.97 -21.72 1.62
N ASN A 244 -2.76 -21.72 1.03
CA ASN A 244 -2.51 -21.07 -0.26
C ASN A 244 -3.37 -21.65 -1.40
N GLY A 245 -3.82 -22.89 -1.30
CA GLY A 245 -4.76 -23.53 -2.23
C GLY A 245 -6.10 -22.79 -2.32
N HIS A 246 -6.58 -22.20 -1.21
CA HIS A 246 -7.77 -21.35 -1.18
C HIS A 246 -7.60 -20.13 -2.08
N LEU A 247 -6.48 -19.43 -1.93
CA LEU A 247 -6.19 -18.20 -2.70
C LEU A 247 -5.99 -18.50 -4.19
N ASN A 248 -5.34 -19.60 -4.52
CA ASN A 248 -5.18 -20.05 -5.91
C ASN A 248 -6.54 -20.32 -6.57
N ARG A 249 -7.49 -20.92 -5.85
CA ARG A 249 -8.86 -21.12 -6.35
C ARG A 249 -9.57 -19.77 -6.55
N LEU A 250 -9.51 -18.86 -5.59
CA LEU A 250 -10.11 -17.53 -5.71
C LEU A 250 -9.52 -16.75 -6.88
N LYS A 251 -8.19 -16.79 -7.06
CA LYS A 251 -7.53 -16.16 -8.20
C LYS A 251 -8.06 -16.72 -9.53
N ALA A 252 -8.12 -18.03 -9.68
CA ALA A 252 -8.65 -18.66 -10.88
C ALA A 252 -10.12 -18.29 -11.14
N MET A 253 -10.96 -18.29 -10.09
CA MET A 253 -12.35 -17.89 -10.17
C MET A 253 -12.49 -16.41 -10.57
N ALA A 254 -11.71 -15.51 -9.99
CA ALA A 254 -11.78 -14.08 -10.26
C ALA A 254 -11.31 -13.73 -11.69
N LEU A 255 -10.24 -14.36 -12.18
CA LEU A 255 -9.79 -14.22 -13.55
C LEU A 255 -10.88 -14.65 -14.53
N ASN A 256 -11.54 -15.79 -14.29
CA ASN A 256 -12.64 -16.29 -15.12
C ASN A 256 -13.89 -15.43 -15.01
N TYR A 257 -14.18 -14.85 -13.84
CA TYR A 257 -15.27 -13.91 -13.67
C TYR A 257 -15.07 -12.62 -14.49
N LYS A 258 -13.82 -12.12 -14.55
CA LYS A 258 -13.52 -10.81 -15.13
C LYS A 258 -13.14 -10.86 -16.60
N HIS A 259 -12.60 -11.99 -17.12
CA HIS A 259 -12.13 -12.08 -18.49
C HIS A 259 -13.29 -12.23 -19.48
N PRO A 260 -13.43 -11.33 -20.51
CA PRO A 260 -14.60 -11.31 -21.40
C PRO A 260 -14.79 -12.59 -22.24
N GLU A 261 -13.71 -13.33 -22.53
CA GLU A 261 -13.77 -14.57 -23.31
C GLU A 261 -14.03 -15.82 -22.43
N SER A 262 -14.09 -15.67 -21.10
CA SER A 262 -14.45 -16.78 -20.22
C SER A 262 -15.95 -17.06 -20.28
N LYS A 263 -16.34 -18.35 -20.27
CA LYS A 263 -17.76 -18.74 -20.12
C LYS A 263 -18.38 -18.34 -18.76
N PHE A 264 -17.55 -17.92 -17.80
CA PHE A 264 -17.96 -17.43 -16.49
C PHE A 264 -17.97 -15.90 -16.38
N PHE A 265 -17.76 -15.20 -17.50
CA PHE A 265 -17.74 -13.74 -17.51
C PHE A 265 -18.98 -13.13 -16.87
N ASN A 266 -18.81 -12.22 -15.91
CA ASN A 266 -19.89 -11.56 -15.16
C ASN A 266 -20.89 -12.51 -14.47
N ASN A 267 -20.48 -13.73 -14.12
CA ASN A 267 -21.34 -14.68 -13.42
C ASN A 267 -21.60 -14.24 -11.98
N ALA A 268 -22.84 -13.85 -11.66
CA ALA A 268 -23.22 -13.31 -10.36
C ALA A 268 -22.99 -14.30 -9.19
N THR A 269 -23.17 -15.60 -9.40
CA THR A 269 -22.90 -16.60 -8.36
C THR A 269 -21.40 -16.66 -8.08
N LEU A 270 -20.58 -16.62 -9.13
CA LEU A 270 -19.12 -16.66 -8.99
C LEU A 270 -18.61 -15.42 -8.25
N LEU A 271 -19.15 -14.23 -8.56
CA LEU A 271 -18.84 -12.98 -7.85
C LEU A 271 -19.08 -13.12 -6.34
N GLN A 272 -20.28 -13.54 -5.95
CA GLN A 272 -20.64 -13.72 -4.54
C GLN A 272 -19.73 -14.74 -3.83
N GLN A 273 -19.34 -15.81 -4.54
CA GLN A 273 -18.46 -16.84 -4.00
C GLN A 273 -17.03 -16.31 -3.80
N ILE A 274 -16.49 -15.53 -4.74
CA ILE A 274 -15.16 -14.93 -4.61
C ILE A 274 -15.12 -13.96 -3.44
N GLU A 275 -16.12 -13.07 -3.32
CA GLU A 275 -16.26 -12.15 -2.20
C GLU A 275 -16.29 -12.89 -0.85
N LYS A 276 -17.17 -13.89 -0.71
CA LYS A 276 -17.23 -14.73 0.50
C LYS A 276 -15.92 -15.44 0.79
N GLY A 277 -15.25 -15.93 -0.22
CA GLY A 277 -13.95 -16.59 -0.08
C GLY A 277 -12.87 -15.64 0.45
N LEU A 278 -12.78 -14.41 -0.05
CA LEU A 278 -11.87 -13.38 0.44
C LEU A 278 -12.13 -13.08 1.92
N LEU A 279 -13.38 -12.81 2.28
CA LEU A 279 -13.78 -12.54 3.67
C LEU A 279 -13.53 -13.74 4.59
N CYS A 280 -13.78 -14.97 4.11
CA CYS A 280 -13.49 -16.20 4.84
C CYS A 280 -12.00 -16.36 5.12
N PHE A 281 -11.13 -16.14 4.12
CA PHE A 281 -9.68 -16.25 4.30
C PHE A 281 -9.16 -15.23 5.29
N LYS A 282 -9.59 -13.96 5.17
CA LYS A 282 -9.28 -12.91 6.15
C LYS A 282 -9.70 -13.30 7.55
N LYS A 283 -10.93 -13.80 7.72
CA LYS A 283 -11.48 -14.19 9.04
C LYS A 283 -10.74 -15.36 9.67
N LYS A 284 -10.39 -16.38 8.87
CA LYS A 284 -9.63 -17.54 9.36
C LYS A 284 -8.18 -17.18 9.68
N ALA A 285 -7.62 -16.17 9.02
CA ALA A 285 -6.27 -15.65 9.19
C ALA A 285 -5.20 -16.76 9.35
N PRO A 286 -5.13 -17.73 8.41
CA PRO A 286 -4.17 -18.83 8.53
C PRO A 286 -2.74 -18.28 8.46
N SER A 287 -1.81 -18.89 9.20
CA SER A 287 -0.42 -18.45 9.32
C SER A 287 0.53 -19.63 9.17
N CYS A 288 1.62 -19.42 8.41
CA CYS A 288 2.70 -20.37 8.25
C CYS A 288 3.80 -20.11 9.29
N SER A 289 4.13 -21.10 10.13
CA SER A 289 5.07 -20.90 11.25
C SER A 289 6.53 -21.13 10.86
N ASP A 290 6.79 -21.94 9.84
CA ASP A 290 8.14 -22.32 9.40
C ASP A 290 8.66 -21.50 8.21
N ASN A 291 7.80 -20.64 7.60
CA ASN A 291 8.18 -19.86 6.45
C ASN A 291 7.46 -18.49 6.40
N TRP A 292 8.13 -17.47 6.88
CA TRP A 292 7.64 -16.10 6.92
C TRP A 292 7.20 -15.56 5.56
N TRP A 293 7.80 -16.06 4.45
CA TRP A 293 7.50 -15.61 3.10
C TRP A 293 6.02 -15.80 2.72
N TYR A 294 5.40 -16.91 3.17
CA TYR A 294 3.96 -17.11 2.96
C TYR A 294 3.11 -16.06 3.65
N ASN A 295 3.50 -15.64 4.86
CA ASN A 295 2.73 -14.67 5.63
C ASN A 295 2.83 -13.25 5.06
N ASP A 296 4.04 -12.86 4.64
CA ASP A 296 4.32 -11.47 4.28
C ASP A 296 4.25 -11.19 2.77
N ILE A 297 4.48 -12.22 1.95
CA ILE A 297 4.58 -12.06 0.49
C ILE A 297 3.63 -13.02 -0.25
N GLY A 298 3.83 -14.33 -0.11
CA GLY A 298 3.19 -15.31 -0.99
C GLY A 298 1.66 -15.32 -0.92
N ALA A 299 1.09 -15.35 0.29
CA ALA A 299 -0.36 -15.30 0.45
C ALA A 299 -0.94 -13.90 0.14
N PRO A 300 -0.35 -12.78 0.60
CA PRO A 300 -0.79 -11.46 0.19
C PRO A 300 -0.79 -11.24 -1.33
N GLN A 301 0.26 -11.69 -2.06
CA GLN A 301 0.29 -11.60 -3.53
C GLN A 301 -0.79 -12.45 -4.20
N ALA A 302 -1.08 -13.63 -3.66
CA ALA A 302 -2.17 -14.46 -4.18
C ALA A 302 -3.56 -13.87 -3.87
N TYR A 303 -3.70 -13.16 -2.74
CA TYR A 303 -4.94 -12.52 -2.29
C TYR A 303 -5.24 -11.20 -3.03
N MET A 304 -4.22 -10.39 -3.30
CA MET A 304 -4.40 -9.05 -3.88
C MET A 304 -5.03 -9.09 -5.28
N ILE A 305 -4.77 -10.14 -6.06
CA ILE A 305 -5.27 -10.27 -7.44
C ILE A 305 -6.79 -10.43 -7.47
N PRO A 306 -7.40 -11.46 -6.84
CA PRO A 306 -8.85 -11.56 -6.80
C PRO A 306 -9.52 -10.36 -6.13
N LEU A 307 -8.90 -9.75 -5.11
CA LEU A 307 -9.40 -8.53 -4.49
C LEU A 307 -9.53 -7.40 -5.51
N LEU A 308 -8.47 -7.08 -6.25
CA LEU A 308 -8.48 -5.97 -7.22
C LEU A 308 -9.44 -6.23 -8.38
N LEU A 309 -9.56 -7.48 -8.85
CA LEU A 309 -10.50 -7.85 -9.92
C LEU A 309 -11.97 -7.64 -9.51
N LEU A 310 -12.28 -7.59 -8.22
CA LEU A 310 -13.62 -7.31 -7.70
C LEU A 310 -13.89 -5.81 -7.49
N LYS A 311 -12.92 -4.93 -7.69
CA LYS A 311 -13.13 -3.49 -7.53
C LYS A 311 -14.25 -2.99 -8.45
N GLY A 312 -15.19 -2.23 -7.88
CA GLY A 312 -16.38 -1.75 -8.57
C GLY A 312 -17.50 -2.80 -8.77
N HIS A 313 -17.31 -4.06 -8.29
CA HIS A 313 -18.30 -5.13 -8.38
C HIS A 313 -18.88 -5.56 -7.03
N ILE A 314 -18.23 -5.21 -5.94
CA ILE A 314 -18.70 -5.38 -4.56
C ILE A 314 -18.86 -4.00 -3.91
N SER A 315 -19.55 -3.91 -2.77
CA SER A 315 -19.71 -2.65 -2.05
C SER A 315 -18.36 -2.11 -1.59
N HIS A 316 -18.25 -0.78 -1.47
CA HIS A 316 -17.03 -0.12 -0.97
C HIS A 316 -16.67 -0.63 0.43
N GLU A 317 -17.64 -0.76 1.32
CA GLU A 317 -17.45 -1.32 2.66
C GLU A 317 -16.83 -2.73 2.63
N ASN A 318 -17.39 -3.66 1.84
CA ASN A 318 -16.83 -5.01 1.71
C ASN A 318 -15.44 -5.00 1.08
N MET A 319 -15.17 -4.08 0.16
CA MET A 319 -13.83 -3.87 -0.41
C MET A 319 -12.84 -3.47 0.66
N LEU A 320 -13.14 -2.48 1.51
CA LEU A 320 -12.27 -2.05 2.62
C LEU A 320 -12.05 -3.19 3.63
N VAL A 321 -13.13 -3.89 4.01
CA VAL A 321 -13.02 -5.05 4.90
C VAL A 321 -12.10 -6.13 4.32
N ALA A 322 -12.22 -6.43 3.04
CA ALA A 322 -11.36 -7.42 2.39
C ALA A 322 -9.91 -6.91 2.25
N ALA A 323 -9.73 -5.65 1.84
CA ALA A 323 -8.41 -5.04 1.65
C ALA A 323 -7.59 -4.98 2.94
N ALA A 324 -8.22 -4.91 4.11
CA ALA A 324 -7.57 -4.92 5.41
C ALA A 324 -6.76 -6.22 5.70
N TYR A 325 -6.91 -7.30 4.92
CA TYR A 325 -6.00 -8.44 4.95
C TYR A 325 -4.59 -8.07 4.49
N LEU A 326 -4.48 -7.20 3.48
CA LEU A 326 -3.20 -6.73 2.97
C LEU A 326 -2.62 -5.69 3.92
N LYS A 327 -1.37 -5.91 4.37
CA LYS A 327 -0.68 -5.01 5.30
C LYS A 327 0.38 -4.20 4.57
N ASP A 328 0.47 -2.91 4.87
CA ASP A 328 1.60 -2.09 4.44
C ASP A 328 2.80 -2.34 5.35
N LYS A 329 3.73 -3.14 4.85
CA LYS A 329 4.97 -3.51 5.55
C LYS A 329 6.22 -2.89 4.93
N ILE A 330 6.09 -1.90 4.05
CA ILE A 330 7.20 -1.31 3.29
C ILE A 330 8.36 -0.95 4.22
N GLU A 331 8.09 -0.26 5.32
CA GLU A 331 9.12 0.21 6.24
C GLU A 331 9.94 -0.91 6.89
N SER A 332 9.33 -2.08 7.06
CA SER A 332 10.01 -3.25 7.61
C SER A 332 10.97 -3.92 6.62
N TYR A 333 10.88 -3.55 5.33
CA TYR A 333 11.65 -4.14 4.24
C TYR A 333 12.56 -3.15 3.51
N ILE A 334 12.74 -1.93 4.02
CA ILE A 334 13.69 -0.95 3.46
C ILE A 334 15.09 -1.57 3.41
N GLY A 335 15.73 -1.51 2.23
CA GLY A 335 17.01 -2.14 1.97
C GLY A 335 16.96 -3.65 1.68
N GLY A 336 15.77 -4.25 1.63
CA GLY A 336 15.55 -5.68 1.39
C GLY A 336 15.58 -6.10 -0.10
N GLY A 337 16.08 -5.27 -0.99
CA GLY A 337 16.23 -5.59 -2.42
C GLY A 337 14.90 -6.01 -3.07
N LYS A 338 14.86 -7.20 -3.68
CA LYS A 338 13.65 -7.73 -4.33
C LYS A 338 12.47 -7.92 -3.37
N ASN A 339 12.69 -8.24 -2.11
CA ASN A 339 11.60 -8.41 -1.15
C ASN A 339 10.82 -7.08 -0.96
N LEU A 340 11.52 -5.94 -0.97
CA LEU A 340 10.88 -4.63 -0.89
C LEU A 340 9.95 -4.38 -2.08
N SER A 341 10.33 -4.76 -3.31
CA SER A 341 9.45 -4.56 -4.47
C SER A 341 8.17 -5.39 -4.38
N TRP A 342 8.22 -6.62 -3.88
CA TRP A 342 7.03 -7.44 -3.64
C TRP A 342 6.10 -6.86 -2.57
N ILE A 343 6.67 -6.40 -1.46
CA ILE A 343 5.91 -5.76 -0.39
C ILE A 343 5.26 -4.45 -0.87
N ALA A 344 5.98 -3.66 -1.67
CA ALA A 344 5.44 -2.44 -2.27
C ALA A 344 4.33 -2.74 -3.29
N GLU A 345 4.45 -3.80 -4.07
CA GLU A 345 3.37 -4.25 -4.96
C GLU A 345 2.09 -4.61 -4.18
N ILE A 346 2.22 -5.29 -3.05
CA ILE A 346 1.08 -5.63 -2.17
C ILE A 346 0.43 -4.35 -1.62
N ALA A 347 1.23 -3.39 -1.15
CA ALA A 347 0.73 -2.10 -0.66
C ALA A 347 0.05 -1.29 -1.78
N MET A 348 0.59 -1.32 -3.01
CA MET A 348 -0.02 -0.69 -4.18
C MET A 348 -1.42 -1.25 -4.46
N HIS A 349 -1.57 -2.57 -4.47
CA HIS A 349 -2.89 -3.21 -4.66
C HIS A 349 -3.87 -2.87 -3.55
N LYS A 350 -3.40 -2.82 -2.30
CA LYS A 350 -4.21 -2.33 -1.18
C LYS A 350 -4.68 -0.91 -1.46
N GLY A 351 -3.78 0.02 -1.79
CA GLY A 351 -4.12 1.41 -2.07
C GLY A 351 -5.08 1.57 -3.26
N CYS A 352 -4.90 0.79 -4.33
CA CYS A 352 -5.83 0.76 -5.45
C CYS A 352 -7.21 0.23 -5.05
N ALA A 353 -7.28 -0.80 -4.20
CA ALA A 353 -8.55 -1.36 -3.74
C ALA A 353 -9.33 -0.36 -2.85
N GLU A 354 -8.63 0.41 -2.05
CA GLU A 354 -9.17 1.37 -1.07
C GLU A 354 -9.33 2.80 -1.60
N ASP A 355 -8.98 3.08 -2.86
CA ASP A 355 -8.89 4.44 -3.43
C ASP A 355 -7.93 5.37 -2.66
N ASN A 356 -6.83 4.84 -2.13
CA ASN A 356 -5.84 5.55 -1.33
C ASN A 356 -4.61 5.94 -2.15
N TYR A 357 -4.59 7.18 -2.68
CA TYR A 357 -3.47 7.72 -3.45
C TYR A 357 -2.15 7.70 -2.68
N SER A 358 -2.16 8.11 -1.42
CA SER A 358 -0.96 8.17 -0.57
C SER A 358 -0.29 6.81 -0.40
N THR A 359 -1.08 5.73 -0.26
CA THR A 359 -0.55 4.36 -0.18
C THR A 359 0.08 3.93 -1.51
N VAL A 360 -0.55 4.23 -2.65
CA VAL A 360 0.00 3.90 -3.97
C VAL A 360 1.28 4.71 -4.25
N GLN A 361 1.30 6.01 -3.91
CA GLN A 361 2.51 6.84 -4.04
C GLN A 361 3.66 6.30 -3.18
N HIS A 362 3.38 5.91 -1.94
CA HIS A 362 4.38 5.30 -1.06
C HIS A 362 4.94 4.00 -1.66
N ALA A 363 4.10 3.18 -2.28
CA ALA A 363 4.53 1.96 -2.96
C ALA A 363 5.46 2.25 -4.15
N PHE A 364 5.12 3.22 -5.02
CA PHE A 364 5.99 3.63 -6.12
C PHE A 364 7.33 4.20 -5.62
N LYS A 365 7.31 5.03 -4.58
CA LYS A 365 8.52 5.54 -3.91
C LYS A 365 9.40 4.41 -3.39
N ALA A 366 8.81 3.39 -2.78
CA ALA A 366 9.53 2.23 -2.27
C ALA A 366 10.16 1.40 -3.40
N ILE A 367 9.45 1.17 -4.50
CA ILE A 367 9.99 0.47 -5.68
C ILE A 367 11.16 1.28 -6.27
N ALA A 368 10.97 2.58 -6.48
CA ALA A 368 12.03 3.44 -6.99
C ALA A 368 13.25 3.50 -6.06
N SER A 369 13.07 3.35 -4.75
CA SER A 369 14.18 3.34 -3.78
C SER A 369 15.10 2.13 -3.94
N THR A 370 14.63 1.03 -4.53
CA THR A 370 15.47 -0.14 -4.86
C THR A 370 16.56 0.19 -5.90
N LEU A 371 16.33 1.25 -6.69
CA LEU A 371 17.28 1.79 -7.65
C LEU A 371 18.26 2.74 -6.93
N SER A 372 19.16 2.15 -6.15
CA SER A 372 20.22 2.86 -5.45
C SER A 372 21.52 2.05 -5.47
N ILE A 373 22.66 2.76 -5.59
CA ILE A 373 23.97 2.11 -5.49
C ILE A 373 24.29 1.89 -4.03
N VAL A 374 24.42 0.64 -3.63
CA VAL A 374 24.75 0.22 -2.26
C VAL A 374 26.24 -0.05 -2.17
N SER A 375 27.01 0.90 -1.63
CA SER A 375 28.46 0.80 -1.45
C SER A 375 28.88 -0.04 -0.24
N GLU A 376 27.99 -0.19 0.74
CA GLU A 376 28.26 -0.92 1.97
C GLU A 376 28.45 -2.42 1.69
N GLN A 377 29.55 -2.96 2.23
CA GLN A 377 29.89 -4.37 2.05
C GLN A 377 28.89 -5.27 2.78
N GLY A 378 28.44 -6.34 2.15
CA GLY A 378 27.51 -7.31 2.72
C GLY A 378 26.03 -6.90 2.71
N LYS A 379 25.71 -5.68 2.30
CA LYS A 379 24.31 -5.23 2.11
C LYS A 379 23.77 -5.65 0.76
N GLU A 380 22.46 -5.86 0.70
CA GLU A 380 21.72 -6.20 -0.51
C GLU A 380 21.53 -4.98 -1.43
N GLY A 381 21.30 -5.21 -2.71
CA GLY A 381 21.03 -4.17 -3.70
C GLY A 381 22.05 -4.09 -4.84
N ILE A 382 21.95 -3.05 -5.65
CA ILE A 382 22.77 -2.80 -6.85
C ILE A 382 24.13 -2.26 -6.41
N LYS A 383 25.20 -2.82 -6.95
CA LYS A 383 26.59 -2.40 -6.65
C LYS A 383 27.12 -1.44 -7.71
N ILE A 384 28.27 -0.81 -7.40
CA ILE A 384 28.89 0.18 -8.28
C ILE A 384 29.27 -0.38 -9.66
N ASP A 385 29.48 -1.69 -9.77
CA ASP A 385 29.78 -2.40 -11.01
C ASP A 385 28.50 -2.89 -11.74
N GLY A 386 27.31 -2.50 -11.28
CA GLY A 386 26.02 -2.91 -11.84
C GLY A 386 25.54 -4.30 -11.38
N SER A 387 26.37 -5.09 -10.68
CA SER A 387 25.93 -6.39 -10.15
C SER A 387 24.84 -6.23 -9.09
N PHE A 388 23.94 -7.22 -8.98
CA PHE A 388 22.93 -7.24 -7.94
C PHE A 388 23.25 -8.28 -6.87
N HIS A 389 23.21 -7.87 -5.61
CA HIS A 389 23.46 -8.74 -4.45
C HIS A 389 22.20 -8.93 -3.62
N GLN A 390 21.96 -10.18 -3.21
CA GLN A 390 20.88 -10.54 -2.26
C GLN A 390 21.30 -11.72 -1.40
N HIS A 391 20.70 -11.89 -0.24
CA HIS A 391 21.17 -12.79 0.83
C HIS A 391 22.60 -12.46 1.25
N HIS A 392 22.78 -11.24 1.74
CA HIS A 392 24.05 -10.63 2.13
C HIS A 392 24.97 -10.35 0.92
N ALA A 393 26.22 -10.76 0.96
CA ALA A 393 27.22 -10.46 -0.07
C ALA A 393 27.14 -11.37 -1.32
N GLN A 394 26.08 -12.18 -1.46
CA GLN A 394 25.98 -13.14 -2.56
C GLN A 394 25.58 -12.45 -3.87
N ILE A 395 26.37 -12.61 -4.93
CA ILE A 395 25.97 -12.15 -6.27
C ILE A 395 24.75 -12.95 -6.72
N TYR A 396 23.67 -12.23 -7.02
CA TYR A 396 22.39 -12.83 -7.37
C TYR A 396 21.72 -12.13 -8.57
N SER A 397 22.52 -11.55 -9.47
CA SER A 397 22.06 -10.91 -10.70
C SER A 397 21.16 -11.84 -11.52
N GLY A 398 21.53 -13.13 -11.68
CA GLY A 398 20.77 -14.14 -12.42
C GLY A 398 19.59 -14.77 -11.69
N GLY A 399 19.08 -14.17 -10.65
CA GLY A 399 17.92 -14.63 -9.91
C GLY A 399 17.10 -13.45 -9.38
N TYR A 400 17.32 -13.05 -8.14
CA TYR A 400 16.62 -11.90 -7.55
C TYR A 400 16.86 -10.60 -8.33
N GLY A 401 18.06 -10.39 -8.91
CA GLY A 401 18.34 -9.24 -9.74
C GLY A 401 17.45 -9.17 -10.98
N MET A 402 17.33 -10.30 -11.71
CA MET A 402 16.42 -10.40 -12.87
C MET A 402 14.96 -10.13 -12.46
N SER A 403 14.53 -10.73 -11.37
CA SER A 403 13.17 -10.55 -10.86
C SER A 403 12.90 -9.10 -10.39
N LEU A 404 13.89 -8.41 -9.80
CA LEU A 404 13.77 -6.99 -9.47
C LEU A 404 13.67 -6.14 -10.74
N THR A 405 14.49 -6.45 -11.74
CA THR A 405 14.50 -5.75 -13.03
C THR A 405 13.14 -5.85 -13.73
N ASP A 406 12.51 -7.04 -13.70
CA ASP A 406 11.17 -7.26 -14.21
C ASP A 406 10.13 -6.38 -13.50
N ASP A 407 10.12 -6.38 -12.15
CA ASP A 407 9.21 -5.52 -11.38
C ASP A 407 9.42 -4.04 -11.69
N VAL A 408 10.67 -3.58 -11.63
CA VAL A 408 10.97 -2.15 -11.85
C VAL A 408 10.53 -1.71 -13.24
N SER A 409 10.82 -2.49 -14.30
CA SER A 409 10.38 -2.15 -15.66
C SER A 409 8.87 -2.10 -15.77
N LYS A 410 8.16 -3.06 -15.16
CA LYS A 410 6.69 -3.11 -15.10
C LYS A 410 6.11 -1.84 -14.44
N PHE A 411 6.64 -1.44 -13.30
CA PHE A 411 6.10 -0.30 -12.56
C PHE A 411 6.54 1.05 -13.16
N MET A 412 7.71 1.14 -13.78
CA MET A 412 8.08 2.29 -14.59
C MET A 412 7.09 2.50 -15.75
N GLU A 413 6.81 1.47 -16.53
CA GLU A 413 5.82 1.50 -17.61
C GLU A 413 4.42 1.86 -17.08
N MET A 414 3.98 1.21 -15.99
CA MET A 414 2.68 1.48 -15.38
C MET A 414 2.51 2.91 -14.88
N SER A 415 3.59 3.58 -14.52
CA SER A 415 3.57 4.96 -14.00
C SER A 415 3.48 6.03 -15.09
N VAL A 416 3.78 5.71 -16.35
CA VAL A 416 3.81 6.67 -17.47
C VAL A 416 2.49 7.45 -17.55
N ASP A 417 2.59 8.77 -17.80
CA ASP A 417 1.47 9.71 -17.87
C ASP A 417 0.66 9.82 -16.54
N THR A 418 1.25 9.42 -15.41
CA THR A 418 0.71 9.66 -14.07
C THR A 418 1.72 10.41 -13.21
N GLN A 419 1.26 10.97 -12.08
CA GLN A 419 2.14 11.64 -11.12
C GLN A 419 3.17 10.68 -10.49
N PHE A 420 2.88 9.37 -10.46
CA PHE A 420 3.76 8.34 -9.92
C PHE A 420 5.06 8.18 -10.71
N ALA A 421 5.09 8.60 -11.98
CA ALA A 421 6.31 8.61 -12.79
C ALA A 421 7.43 9.49 -12.20
N ASN A 422 7.07 10.50 -11.40
CA ASN A 422 8.02 11.40 -10.75
C ASN A 422 8.92 10.69 -9.72
N GLU A 423 8.51 9.53 -9.20
CA GLU A 423 9.31 8.74 -8.27
C GLU A 423 10.53 8.11 -8.97
N PHE A 424 10.47 7.89 -10.28
CA PHE A 424 11.57 7.41 -11.11
C PHE A 424 12.37 8.59 -11.68
N THR A 425 13.14 9.26 -10.82
CA THR A 425 14.00 10.39 -11.21
C THR A 425 15.05 9.98 -12.25
N LEU A 426 15.70 10.96 -12.90
CA LEU A 426 16.77 10.69 -13.85
C LEU A 426 17.88 9.80 -13.24
N GLU A 427 18.30 10.10 -12.02
CA GLU A 427 19.29 9.28 -11.30
C GLU A 427 18.84 7.82 -11.16
N LYS A 428 17.56 7.58 -10.83
CA LYS A 428 17.01 6.23 -10.72
C LYS A 428 17.01 5.49 -12.05
N LYS A 429 16.67 6.16 -13.12
CA LYS A 429 16.70 5.63 -14.48
C LYS A 429 18.11 5.30 -14.93
N GLU A 430 19.10 6.15 -14.63
CA GLU A 430 20.52 5.88 -14.90
C GLU A 430 21.03 4.64 -14.14
N ILE A 431 20.61 4.48 -12.86
CA ILE A 431 20.96 3.28 -12.08
C ILE A 431 20.27 2.04 -12.66
N PHE A 432 19.02 2.16 -13.12
CA PHE A 432 18.34 1.05 -13.77
C PHE A 432 19.00 0.66 -15.09
N GLN A 433 19.39 1.64 -15.91
CA GLN A 433 20.14 1.41 -17.13
C GLN A 433 21.49 0.72 -16.84
N LYS A 434 22.20 1.16 -15.78
CA LYS A 434 23.44 0.51 -15.33
C LYS A 434 23.20 -0.97 -14.94
N LEU A 435 22.15 -1.27 -14.19
CA LEU A 435 21.78 -2.64 -13.84
C LEU A 435 21.54 -3.49 -15.09
N LEU A 436 20.85 -2.95 -16.11
CA LEU A 436 20.58 -3.64 -17.36
C LEU A 436 21.85 -3.88 -18.18
N LEU A 437 22.62 -2.82 -18.44
CA LEU A 437 23.72 -2.86 -19.42
C LEU A 437 25.02 -3.42 -18.82
N GLU A 438 25.32 -3.08 -17.56
CA GLU A 438 26.56 -3.51 -16.91
C GLU A 438 26.32 -4.74 -16.01
N GLY A 439 25.16 -4.81 -15.34
CA GLY A 439 24.83 -5.89 -14.39
C GLY A 439 24.22 -7.13 -15.00
N HIS A 440 23.47 -7.02 -16.08
CA HIS A 440 22.82 -8.18 -16.73
C HIS A 440 23.42 -8.50 -18.10
N LEU A 441 23.54 -7.51 -18.98
CA LEU A 441 24.01 -7.74 -20.34
C LEU A 441 25.44 -8.32 -20.37
N LEU A 442 26.34 -7.76 -19.56
CA LEU A 442 27.73 -8.25 -19.48
C LEU A 442 27.86 -9.64 -18.86
N LEU A 443 26.87 -10.04 -18.05
CA LEU A 443 26.82 -11.38 -17.43
C LEU A 443 26.06 -12.40 -18.30
N SER A 444 25.54 -11.97 -19.46
CA SER A 444 24.72 -12.80 -20.34
C SER A 444 25.51 -13.25 -21.57
N PHE A 445 25.31 -14.50 -21.96
CA PHE A 445 25.82 -15.05 -23.21
C PHE A 445 24.67 -15.78 -23.95
N ARG A 446 24.28 -15.28 -25.10
CA ARG A 446 23.10 -15.74 -25.84
C ARG A 446 21.85 -15.63 -24.94
N ASN A 447 21.15 -16.76 -24.72
CA ASN A 447 19.95 -16.84 -23.90
C ASN A 447 20.21 -17.24 -22.44
N SER A 448 21.48 -17.20 -21.99
CA SER A 448 21.84 -17.65 -20.66
C SER A 448 22.61 -16.59 -19.90
N ILE A 449 22.37 -16.48 -18.61
CA ILE A 449 23.17 -15.69 -17.70
C ILE A 449 24.26 -16.55 -17.04
N ASP A 450 25.39 -15.95 -16.68
CA ASP A 450 26.52 -16.66 -16.06
C ASP A 450 26.07 -17.44 -14.82
N PHE A 451 26.49 -18.71 -14.74
CA PHE A 451 26.12 -19.61 -13.67
C PHE A 451 26.52 -19.11 -12.27
N GLY A 452 27.69 -18.48 -12.15
CA GLY A 452 28.23 -17.96 -10.90
C GLY A 452 27.44 -16.78 -10.32
N THR A 453 26.57 -16.14 -11.12
CA THR A 453 25.79 -14.97 -10.72
C THR A 453 24.35 -15.30 -10.26
N ARG A 454 24.03 -16.58 -10.09
CA ARG A 454 22.68 -17.06 -9.81
C ARG A 454 22.40 -17.26 -8.33
N GLY A 455 23.32 -16.90 -7.48
CA GLY A 455 23.19 -17.07 -6.03
C GLY A 455 22.83 -18.52 -5.66
N ARG A 456 21.94 -18.72 -4.71
CA ARG A 456 21.47 -20.05 -4.28
C ARG A 456 20.60 -20.80 -5.31
N ASN A 457 20.19 -20.17 -6.43
CA ASN A 457 19.50 -20.86 -7.51
C ASN A 457 20.37 -21.91 -8.21
N ILE A 458 21.67 -21.88 -7.99
CA ILE A 458 22.62 -22.92 -8.44
C ILE A 458 22.16 -24.33 -8.01
N SER A 459 21.60 -24.46 -6.80
CA SER A 459 21.14 -25.75 -6.26
C SER A 459 19.73 -26.15 -6.68
N ARG A 460 19.05 -25.33 -7.49
CA ARG A 460 17.67 -25.56 -7.93
C ARG A 460 17.67 -26.08 -9.38
N PRO A 461 17.43 -27.36 -9.62
CA PRO A 461 17.56 -27.96 -10.97
C PRO A 461 16.51 -27.46 -11.96
N THR A 462 15.38 -26.91 -11.47
CA THR A 462 14.28 -26.38 -12.27
C THR A 462 14.38 -24.89 -12.58
N SER A 463 15.40 -24.18 -12.05
CA SER A 463 15.56 -22.76 -12.34
C SER A 463 16.13 -22.55 -13.74
N GLU A 464 15.41 -21.85 -14.60
CA GLU A 464 15.83 -21.53 -15.96
C GLU A 464 17.04 -20.58 -15.96
N TYR A 465 17.89 -20.74 -16.98
CA TYR A 465 19.13 -19.93 -17.16
C TYR A 465 18.87 -18.83 -18.18
N THR A 466 17.79 -18.06 -18.00
CA THR A 466 17.41 -17.05 -18.97
C THR A 466 18.14 -15.72 -18.76
N THR A 467 18.43 -15.03 -19.85
CA THR A 467 18.84 -13.62 -19.87
C THR A 467 17.64 -12.70 -19.63
N VAL A 468 17.85 -11.39 -19.65
CA VAL A 468 16.77 -10.39 -19.55
C VAL A 468 15.76 -10.64 -20.68
N PRO A 469 14.47 -10.86 -20.38
CA PRO A 469 13.45 -11.01 -21.41
C PRO A 469 13.30 -9.74 -22.26
N VAL A 470 12.88 -9.90 -23.52
CA VAL A 470 12.73 -8.77 -24.46
C VAL A 470 11.66 -7.78 -23.98
N ASP A 471 10.57 -8.30 -23.45
CA ASP A 471 9.48 -7.48 -22.90
C ASP A 471 9.92 -6.58 -21.73
N VAL A 472 10.89 -7.02 -20.93
CA VAL A 472 11.52 -6.18 -19.88
C VAL A 472 12.25 -5.00 -20.51
N LEU A 473 12.96 -5.21 -21.61
CA LEU A 473 13.67 -4.14 -22.33
C LEU A 473 12.68 -3.17 -23.01
N GLU A 474 11.61 -3.72 -23.60
CA GLU A 474 10.54 -2.89 -24.19
C GLU A 474 9.88 -2.00 -23.13
N ARG A 475 9.52 -2.55 -21.96
CA ARG A 475 8.98 -1.76 -20.84
C ARG A 475 9.95 -0.70 -20.32
N ALA A 476 11.25 -1.03 -20.27
CA ALA A 476 12.28 -0.08 -19.85
C ALA A 476 12.35 1.14 -20.79
N VAL A 477 12.21 0.94 -22.10
CA VAL A 477 12.17 2.02 -23.10
C VAL A 477 10.89 2.86 -22.96
N VAL A 478 9.76 2.23 -22.74
CA VAL A 478 8.47 2.95 -22.52
C VAL A 478 8.53 3.79 -21.26
N GLY A 479 9.08 3.26 -20.18
CA GLY A 479 9.23 3.96 -18.91
C GLY A 479 10.27 5.10 -18.93
N ASP A 480 11.14 5.13 -19.93
CA ASP A 480 12.15 6.19 -20.15
C ASP A 480 12.28 6.59 -21.63
N PRO A 481 11.30 7.33 -22.17
CA PRO A 481 11.25 7.69 -23.60
C PRO A 481 12.36 8.64 -24.04
N ALA A 482 13.24 9.12 -23.13
CA ALA A 482 14.39 9.95 -23.47
C ALA A 482 15.62 9.15 -23.92
N ASN A 483 15.61 7.84 -23.77
CA ASN A 483 16.62 6.88 -24.21
C ASN A 483 16.06 5.98 -25.32
#